data_19064cfce13e4a9d8b9fb50fece0ada0
#
_entry.id   19064cfce13e4a9d8b9fb50fece0ada0
#
_cell.length_a   1.000
_cell.length_b   1.000
_cell.length_c   1.000
_cell.angle_alpha   90.00
_cell.angle_beta   90.00
_cell.angle_gamma   90.00
#
_symmetry.space_group_name_H-M   'P 1'
#
loop_
_entity.id
_entity.type
_entity.pdbx_description
1 polymer ?
#
loop_
_entity_poly.entity_id
_entity_poly.type
_entity_poly.pdbx_seq_one_letter_code
_entity_poly.pdbx_strand_id
1 'polypeptide(L)'
;MTKLVIKVLGIVFLITFLIYLFYSPRLKFDVLENPNNNNKISHLNQESHSVKKQTENPAPKNGIGTWIGKDINYLTNKYGQANRTYPVKGGYTDYIFKRKQQYYIVTTKHDEIKSVYATGEKAQTESLKINENASHIFEKTSINPDPSFKVNGKQYNFELSDEDIKTQTLIKYGNVYAQVYVDQQSNRIMGIRYLDKELLAFIKPYQLTDEEDISDDKFNNDRNNKNSLPYEQNPNQLITLYEITNQMRDLKHIPPLKVNSDISHIASANLYEATGTEDVEFTEGALKSQLDNENIDFIATSQNVGYDFNDVPTLIHSWMNSDIHRSRMLNK
;
A
#
# COMPACT_ATOMS: atom_id res chain seq x y z
N MET A 1 26.33 48.38 35.31
CA MET A 1 25.06 47.96 34.70
C MET A 1 25.23 46.97 33.55
N THR A 2 26.10 47.23 32.57
CA THR A 2 26.32 46.37 31.39
C THR A 2 26.68 44.92 31.69
N LYS A 3 27.57 44.64 32.66
CA LYS A 3 27.97 43.31 33.07
C LYS A 3 26.83 42.47 33.71
N LEU A 4 25.89 43.12 34.38
CA LEU A 4 24.72 42.47 34.97
C LEU A 4 23.71 42.08 33.89
N VAL A 5 23.47 43.01 32.90
CA VAL A 5 22.58 42.79 31.77
C VAL A 5 23.07 41.58 30.91
N ILE A 6 24.39 41.53 30.65
CA ILE A 6 24.96 40.38 29.88
C ILE A 6 24.76 39.05 30.61
N LYS A 7 24.95 39.00 31.95
CA LYS A 7 24.69 37.78 32.72
C LYS A 7 23.23 37.36 32.70
N VAL A 8 22.30 38.30 32.82
CA VAL A 8 20.87 38.02 32.76
C VAL A 8 20.47 37.51 31.36
N LEU A 9 20.97 38.13 30.28
CA LEU A 9 20.74 37.70 28.91
C LEU A 9 21.31 36.25 28.70
N GLY A 10 22.49 35.95 29.23
CA GLY A 10 23.09 34.62 29.16
C GLY A 10 22.24 33.56 29.86
N ILE A 11 21.69 33.88 31.04
CA ILE A 11 20.81 32.98 31.79
C ILE A 11 19.48 32.76 31.03
N VAL A 12 18.89 33.81 30.52
CA VAL A 12 17.65 33.72 29.72
C VAL A 12 17.88 32.85 28.46
N PHE A 13 18.98 33.08 27.74
CA PHE A 13 19.35 32.27 26.59
C PHE A 13 19.53 30.79 26.96
N LEU A 14 20.23 30.49 28.05
CA LEU A 14 20.44 29.14 28.54
C LEU A 14 19.12 28.45 28.89
N ILE A 15 18.23 29.15 29.61
CA ILE A 15 16.91 28.62 29.97
C ILE A 15 16.07 28.36 28.69
N THR A 16 16.07 29.28 27.74
CA THR A 16 15.33 29.11 26.47
C THR A 16 15.89 27.95 25.66
N PHE A 17 17.21 27.82 25.63
CA PHE A 17 17.90 26.71 24.97
C PHE A 17 17.60 25.36 25.64
N LEU A 18 17.57 25.30 26.98
CA LEU A 18 17.18 24.09 27.70
C LEU A 18 15.70 23.74 27.44
N ILE A 19 14.81 24.73 27.49
CA ILE A 19 13.40 24.53 27.13
C ILE A 19 13.29 24.00 25.70
N TYR A 20 14.01 24.57 24.76
CA TYR A 20 14.04 24.10 23.35
C TYR A 20 14.54 22.64 23.29
N LEU A 21 15.60 22.26 24.00
CA LEU A 21 16.10 20.89 24.00
C LEU A 21 15.13 19.88 24.63
N PHE A 22 14.41 20.27 25.69
CA PHE A 22 13.49 19.36 26.38
C PHE A 22 12.07 19.35 25.80
N TYR A 23 11.63 20.45 25.16
CA TYR A 23 10.32 20.58 24.54
C TYR A 23 10.37 20.61 23.01
N SER A 24 11.55 20.49 22.40
CA SER A 24 11.64 20.29 20.95
C SER A 24 10.83 19.05 20.59
N PRO A 25 9.87 19.14 19.66
CA PRO A 25 9.13 17.96 19.24
C PRO A 25 10.14 16.92 18.76
N ARG A 26 10.16 15.75 19.40
CA ARG A 26 10.96 14.63 18.92
C ARG A 26 10.51 14.36 17.49
N LEU A 27 11.44 14.34 16.55
CA LEU A 27 11.15 13.95 15.17
C LEU A 27 10.67 12.51 15.18
N LYS A 28 9.36 12.33 15.08
CA LYS A 28 8.71 11.03 14.91
C LYS A 28 8.60 10.75 13.43
N PHE A 29 8.76 9.49 13.06
CA PHE A 29 8.39 9.08 11.71
C PHE A 29 6.86 8.98 11.62
N ASP A 30 6.29 9.55 10.58
CA ASP A 30 4.87 9.41 10.34
C ASP A 30 4.55 7.95 9.95
N VAL A 31 3.54 7.40 10.61
CA VAL A 31 2.97 6.09 10.29
C VAL A 31 1.79 6.33 9.37
N LEU A 32 1.81 5.73 8.20
CA LEU A 32 0.70 5.80 7.27
C LEU A 32 -0.37 4.77 7.65
N GLU A 33 -1.52 5.26 8.09
CA GLU A 33 -2.71 4.44 8.30
C GLU A 33 -3.50 4.33 6.99
N ASN A 34 -4.06 3.16 6.70
CA ASN A 34 -4.92 2.97 5.55
C ASN A 34 -6.22 3.77 5.72
N PRO A 35 -6.49 4.80 4.89
CA PRO A 35 -7.67 5.66 5.04
C PRO A 35 -8.99 4.92 4.81
N ASN A 36 -8.97 3.78 4.11
CA ASN A 36 -10.15 2.99 3.76
C ASN A 36 -10.43 1.84 4.76
N ASN A 37 -9.73 1.84 5.93
CA ASN A 37 -10.04 0.84 6.95
C ASN A 37 -11.35 1.20 7.67
N ASN A 38 -12.27 0.24 7.75
CA ASN A 38 -13.68 0.38 8.14
C ASN A 38 -13.96 0.85 9.57
N ASN A 39 -12.96 1.31 10.33
CA ASN A 39 -13.15 1.77 11.71
C ASN A 39 -13.68 3.20 11.83
N LYS A 40 -13.88 3.92 10.73
CA LYS A 40 -14.43 5.28 10.71
C LYS A 40 -15.65 5.33 9.79
N ILE A 41 -16.85 5.22 10.35
CA ILE A 41 -18.09 5.47 9.62
C ILE A 41 -18.19 6.99 9.40
N SER A 42 -18.01 7.45 8.18
CA SER A 42 -18.33 8.82 7.82
C SER A 42 -19.80 8.88 7.41
N HIS A 43 -20.66 9.49 8.27
CA HIS A 43 -22.01 9.89 7.87
C HIS A 43 -21.93 11.05 6.88
N LEU A 44 -21.73 10.76 5.61
CA LEU A 44 -21.92 11.73 4.54
C LEU A 44 -23.40 11.73 4.14
N ASN A 45 -24.04 12.91 4.18
CA ASN A 45 -25.40 13.11 3.73
C ASN A 45 -25.54 12.62 2.28
N GLN A 46 -26.38 11.62 2.08
CA GLN A 46 -26.79 11.16 0.75
C GLN A 46 -27.55 12.30 0.03
N GLU A 47 -26.85 13.05 -0.80
CA GLU A 47 -27.48 13.68 -1.95
C GLU A 47 -27.62 12.64 -3.05
N SER A 48 -28.88 12.31 -3.35
CA SER A 48 -29.25 11.34 -4.38
C SER A 48 -28.77 11.84 -5.76
N HIS A 49 -27.60 11.38 -6.21
CA HIS A 49 -27.20 11.55 -7.58
C HIS A 49 -28.05 10.66 -8.50
N SER A 50 -28.76 11.31 -9.41
CA SER A 50 -29.54 10.63 -10.46
C SER A 50 -28.62 9.71 -11.27
N VAL A 51 -28.91 8.40 -11.23
CA VAL A 51 -28.17 7.36 -11.96
C VAL A 51 -28.28 7.64 -13.46
N LYS A 52 -27.27 8.30 -14.05
CA LYS A 52 -27.05 8.25 -15.49
C LYS A 52 -26.62 6.82 -15.82
N LYS A 53 -27.30 6.20 -16.80
CA LYS A 53 -26.95 4.87 -17.33
C LYS A 53 -25.49 4.89 -17.76
N GLN A 54 -24.59 4.34 -16.92
CA GLN A 54 -23.16 4.29 -17.20
C GLN A 54 -22.92 3.30 -18.34
N THR A 55 -22.11 3.70 -19.31
CA THR A 55 -21.62 2.79 -20.36
C THR A 55 -20.72 1.75 -19.70
N GLU A 56 -21.05 0.46 -19.85
CA GLU A 56 -20.23 -0.63 -19.33
C GLU A 56 -18.93 -0.73 -20.13
N ASN A 57 -17.79 -0.85 -19.41
CA ASN A 57 -16.53 -1.14 -20.06
C ASN A 57 -16.52 -2.61 -20.54
N PRO A 58 -16.12 -2.91 -21.78
CA PRO A 58 -16.09 -4.28 -22.28
C PRO A 58 -15.06 -5.12 -21.52
N ALA A 59 -15.29 -6.43 -21.44
CA ALA A 59 -14.33 -7.36 -20.86
C ALA A 59 -12.96 -7.27 -21.54
N PRO A 60 -11.84 -7.46 -20.80
CA PRO A 60 -10.50 -7.43 -21.38
C PRO A 60 -10.34 -8.49 -22.47
N LYS A 61 -9.79 -8.10 -23.63
CA LYS A 61 -9.53 -9.03 -24.75
C LYS A 61 -8.08 -9.52 -24.76
N ASN A 62 -7.18 -8.78 -24.16
CA ASN A 62 -5.73 -9.05 -24.13
C ASN A 62 -5.16 -8.71 -22.73
N GLY A 63 -3.88 -8.99 -22.54
CA GLY A 63 -3.15 -8.64 -21.33
C GLY A 63 -3.57 -9.41 -20.08
N ILE A 64 -3.11 -8.93 -18.95
CA ILE A 64 -3.28 -9.63 -17.65
C ILE A 64 -4.73 -9.76 -17.18
N GLY A 65 -5.63 -8.88 -17.64
CA GLY A 65 -7.05 -8.97 -17.29
C GLY A 65 -7.70 -10.25 -17.82
N THR A 66 -7.15 -10.85 -18.89
CA THR A 66 -7.64 -12.12 -19.46
C THR A 66 -7.16 -13.35 -18.69
N TRP A 67 -6.29 -13.18 -17.69
CA TRP A 67 -5.76 -14.30 -16.90
C TRP A 67 -6.66 -14.65 -15.74
N ILE A 68 -7.50 -13.73 -15.29
CA ILE A 68 -8.45 -13.94 -14.19
C ILE A 68 -9.39 -15.10 -14.53
N GLY A 69 -9.56 -16.02 -13.56
CA GLY A 69 -10.37 -17.24 -13.71
C GLY A 69 -9.65 -18.40 -14.42
N LYS A 70 -8.42 -18.22 -14.93
CA LYS A 70 -7.62 -19.30 -15.49
C LYS A 70 -6.85 -20.04 -14.41
N ASP A 71 -6.49 -21.29 -14.69
CA ASP A 71 -5.57 -22.07 -13.88
C ASP A 71 -4.16 -21.48 -13.93
N ILE A 72 -3.41 -21.51 -12.83
CA ILE A 72 -2.04 -20.98 -12.73
C ILE A 72 -1.07 -21.66 -13.73
N ASN A 73 -1.34 -22.91 -14.13
CA ASN A 73 -0.57 -23.61 -15.15
C ASN A 73 -0.58 -22.90 -16.51
N TYR A 74 -1.61 -22.11 -16.80
CA TYR A 74 -1.61 -21.25 -17.99
C TYR A 74 -0.40 -20.31 -18.01
N LEU A 75 -0.03 -19.74 -16.85
CA LEU A 75 1.10 -18.84 -16.74
C LEU A 75 2.43 -19.59 -16.62
N THR A 76 2.49 -20.65 -15.84
CA THR A 76 3.74 -21.43 -15.69
C THR A 76 4.15 -22.08 -17.01
N ASN A 77 3.21 -22.48 -17.85
CA ASN A 77 3.49 -22.97 -19.21
C ASN A 77 3.99 -21.86 -20.14
N LYS A 78 3.51 -20.63 -19.96
CA LYS A 78 3.88 -19.47 -20.82
C LYS A 78 5.15 -18.78 -20.38
N TYR A 79 5.33 -18.60 -19.07
CA TYR A 79 6.40 -17.80 -18.46
C TYR A 79 7.44 -18.63 -17.72
N GLY A 80 7.24 -19.94 -17.57
CA GLY A 80 8.05 -20.82 -16.72
C GLY A 80 7.63 -20.71 -15.25
N GLN A 81 8.38 -21.36 -14.36
CA GLN A 81 8.11 -21.34 -12.92
C GLN A 81 8.16 -19.93 -12.36
N ALA A 82 7.34 -19.67 -11.34
CA ALA A 82 7.39 -18.41 -10.58
C ALA A 82 8.75 -18.24 -9.90
N ASN A 83 9.23 -17.01 -9.82
CA ASN A 83 10.47 -16.68 -9.10
C ASN A 83 10.35 -16.95 -7.59
N ARG A 84 9.13 -16.80 -7.05
CA ARG A 84 8.78 -17.07 -5.65
C ARG A 84 7.31 -17.38 -5.56
N THR A 85 6.94 -18.29 -4.64
CA THR A 85 5.55 -18.66 -4.33
C THR A 85 5.41 -18.73 -2.82
N TYR A 86 4.34 -18.16 -2.27
CA TYR A 86 4.08 -18.19 -0.83
C TYR A 86 2.59 -18.04 -0.51
N PRO A 87 2.15 -18.66 0.61
CA PRO A 87 0.77 -18.51 1.08
C PRO A 87 0.54 -17.11 1.65
N VAL A 88 -0.68 -16.60 1.45
CA VAL A 88 -1.19 -15.37 2.06
C VAL A 88 -2.50 -15.65 2.77
N LYS A 89 -3.04 -14.65 3.51
CA LYS A 89 -4.28 -14.80 4.26
C LYS A 89 -5.45 -15.29 3.39
N GLY A 90 -6.43 -15.93 4.04
CA GLY A 90 -7.68 -16.35 3.39
C GLY A 90 -7.54 -17.56 2.48
N GLY A 91 -6.43 -18.32 2.59
CA GLY A 91 -6.16 -19.51 1.77
C GLY A 91 -5.77 -19.16 0.33
N TYR A 92 -5.31 -17.93 0.10
CA TYR A 92 -4.73 -17.54 -1.17
C TYR A 92 -3.24 -17.86 -1.22
N THR A 93 -2.69 -17.89 -2.44
CA THR A 93 -1.27 -18.08 -2.70
C THR A 93 -0.81 -17.06 -3.73
N ASP A 94 0.30 -16.37 -3.43
CA ASP A 94 0.93 -15.43 -4.34
C ASP A 94 2.06 -16.10 -5.11
N TYR A 95 2.07 -15.92 -6.41
CA TYR A 95 3.11 -16.30 -7.35
C TYR A 95 3.76 -15.05 -7.93
N ILE A 96 5.06 -14.90 -7.74
CA ILE A 96 5.83 -13.74 -8.23
C ILE A 96 6.53 -14.11 -9.52
N PHE A 97 6.25 -13.34 -10.58
CA PHE A 97 6.95 -13.47 -11.86
C PHE A 97 7.72 -12.18 -12.16
N LYS A 98 9.04 -12.29 -12.33
CA LYS A 98 9.93 -11.17 -12.62
C LYS A 98 10.55 -11.34 -14.00
N ARG A 99 10.44 -10.32 -14.84
CA ARG A 99 11.09 -10.20 -16.15
C ARG A 99 11.68 -8.80 -16.25
N LYS A 100 12.51 -8.56 -17.25
CA LYS A 100 13.08 -7.23 -17.46
C LYS A 100 11.97 -6.19 -17.67
N GLN A 101 11.85 -5.24 -16.74
CA GLN A 101 10.80 -4.19 -16.72
C GLN A 101 9.35 -4.74 -16.68
N GLN A 102 9.18 -5.92 -16.10
CA GLN A 102 7.88 -6.54 -15.85
C GLN A 102 7.91 -7.21 -14.47
N TYR A 103 6.96 -6.88 -13.64
CA TYR A 103 6.78 -7.49 -12.33
C TYR A 103 5.31 -7.84 -12.15
N TYR A 104 5.02 -9.10 -11.83
CA TYR A 104 3.66 -9.57 -11.62
C TYR A 104 3.54 -10.28 -10.27
N ILE A 105 2.44 -9.98 -9.55
CA ILE A 105 1.94 -10.79 -8.44
C ILE A 105 0.66 -11.43 -8.93
N VAL A 106 0.66 -12.76 -8.98
CA VAL A 106 -0.52 -13.54 -9.37
C VAL A 106 -1.05 -14.24 -8.14
N THR A 107 -2.21 -13.78 -7.67
CA THR A 107 -2.87 -14.35 -6.50
C THR A 107 -3.86 -15.42 -6.93
N THR A 108 -3.73 -16.62 -6.39
CA THR A 108 -4.61 -17.76 -6.70
C THR A 108 -5.37 -18.24 -5.48
N LYS A 109 -6.45 -18.95 -5.72
CA LYS A 109 -7.15 -19.79 -4.74
C LYS A 109 -7.58 -21.08 -5.41
N HIS A 110 -7.17 -22.22 -4.84
CA HIS A 110 -7.35 -23.54 -5.47
C HIS A 110 -6.82 -23.58 -6.92
N ASP A 111 -5.62 -23.05 -7.13
CA ASP A 111 -4.93 -22.90 -8.42
C ASP A 111 -5.61 -22.01 -9.46
N GLU A 112 -6.80 -21.47 -9.19
CA GLU A 112 -7.48 -20.50 -10.04
C GLU A 112 -6.97 -19.08 -9.76
N ILE A 113 -6.62 -18.33 -10.80
CA ILE A 113 -6.14 -16.96 -10.74
C ILE A 113 -7.28 -16.02 -10.33
N LYS A 114 -7.17 -15.41 -9.16
CA LYS A 114 -8.13 -14.46 -8.59
C LYS A 114 -7.70 -13.01 -8.77
N SER A 115 -6.39 -12.76 -8.84
CA SER A 115 -5.84 -11.43 -9.11
C SER A 115 -4.53 -11.50 -9.85
N VAL A 116 -4.25 -10.44 -10.61
CA VAL A 116 -2.93 -10.17 -11.20
C VAL A 116 -2.62 -8.70 -11.01
N TYR A 117 -1.67 -8.40 -10.14
CA TYR A 117 -1.05 -7.09 -10.05
C TYR A 117 0.15 -7.04 -10.99
N ALA A 118 0.31 -5.90 -11.68
CA ALA A 118 1.42 -5.67 -12.60
C ALA A 118 2.00 -4.27 -12.44
N THR A 119 3.34 -4.19 -12.53
CA THR A 119 4.08 -2.94 -12.65
C THR A 119 5.33 -3.14 -13.52
N GLY A 120 6.00 -2.03 -13.88
CA GLY A 120 7.12 -1.99 -14.83
C GLY A 120 6.64 -1.66 -16.25
N GLU A 121 7.42 -0.87 -16.99
CA GLU A 121 7.01 -0.25 -18.26
C GLU A 121 6.58 -1.24 -19.35
N LYS A 122 7.09 -2.49 -19.30
CA LYS A 122 6.78 -3.53 -20.29
C LYS A 122 5.71 -4.51 -19.81
N ALA A 123 5.05 -4.24 -18.68
CA ALA A 123 3.96 -5.08 -18.21
C ALA A 123 2.79 -5.08 -19.20
N GLN A 124 2.17 -6.26 -19.41
CA GLN A 124 1.11 -6.49 -20.38
C GLN A 124 -0.26 -6.12 -19.82
N THR A 125 -0.51 -4.87 -19.55
CA THR A 125 -1.66 -4.39 -18.78
C THR A 125 -2.86 -3.98 -19.63
N GLU A 126 -2.78 -3.92 -20.95
CA GLU A 126 -3.79 -3.46 -21.91
C GLU A 126 -5.14 -2.96 -21.36
N SER A 127 -5.76 -2.15 -21.89
CA SER A 127 -6.05 -0.94 -22.51
C SER A 127 -5.33 0.28 -21.91
N LEU A 128 -4.88 0.20 -20.68
CA LEU A 128 -4.06 1.18 -19.96
C LEU A 128 -2.64 0.63 -19.81
N LYS A 129 -1.64 1.50 -19.92
CA LYS A 129 -0.22 1.10 -19.84
C LYS A 129 0.44 1.70 -18.59
N ILE A 130 1.39 0.96 -18.02
CA ILE A 130 2.25 1.51 -16.98
C ILE A 130 3.05 2.69 -17.56
N ASN A 131 3.22 3.73 -16.77
CA ASN A 131 3.90 4.99 -17.11
C ASN A 131 3.18 5.87 -18.16
N GLU A 132 1.97 5.50 -18.62
CA GLU A 132 1.16 6.43 -19.42
C GLU A 132 0.49 7.52 -18.55
N ASN A 133 0.01 8.59 -19.19
CA ASN A 133 -0.70 9.66 -18.49
C ASN A 133 -2.03 9.15 -17.93
N ALA A 134 -2.30 9.47 -16.67
CA ALA A 134 -3.51 9.02 -15.97
C ALA A 134 -4.81 9.61 -16.55
N SER A 135 -4.75 10.74 -17.31
CA SER A 135 -5.93 11.26 -18.03
C SER A 135 -6.56 10.23 -18.98
N HIS A 136 -5.76 9.32 -19.52
CA HIS A 136 -6.24 8.25 -20.38
C HIS A 136 -7.22 7.30 -19.70
N ILE A 137 -7.22 7.23 -18.36
CA ILE A 137 -8.21 6.45 -17.60
C ILE A 137 -9.60 6.99 -17.90
N PHE A 138 -9.79 8.30 -17.76
CA PHE A 138 -11.09 8.96 -17.97
C PHE A 138 -11.49 9.06 -19.45
N GLU A 139 -10.52 9.07 -20.36
CA GLU A 139 -10.77 9.08 -21.80
C GLU A 139 -11.20 7.72 -22.33
N LYS A 140 -10.64 6.64 -21.77
CA LYS A 140 -10.83 5.26 -22.29
C LYS A 140 -11.85 4.44 -21.51
N THR A 141 -12.24 4.88 -20.30
CA THR A 141 -13.05 4.06 -19.39
C THR A 141 -14.15 4.85 -18.70
N SER A 142 -15.21 4.15 -18.33
CA SER A 142 -16.27 4.66 -17.45
C SER A 142 -16.00 4.19 -16.04
N ILE A 143 -15.98 5.11 -15.07
CA ILE A 143 -15.76 4.85 -13.65
C ILE A 143 -17.08 4.96 -12.91
N ASN A 144 -17.37 4.00 -12.03
CA ASN A 144 -18.46 4.08 -11.07
C ASN A 144 -17.86 4.37 -9.68
N PRO A 145 -18.15 5.52 -9.06
CA PRO A 145 -17.66 5.81 -7.72
C PRO A 145 -18.32 4.92 -6.64
N ASP A 146 -19.51 4.36 -6.92
CA ASP A 146 -20.28 3.55 -6.00
C ASP A 146 -20.47 2.12 -6.54
N PRO A 147 -19.38 1.32 -6.69
CA PRO A 147 -19.50 -0.01 -7.25
C PRO A 147 -20.16 -0.98 -6.26
N SER A 148 -21.16 -1.70 -6.76
CA SER A 148 -21.86 -2.72 -5.98
C SER A 148 -21.88 -4.06 -6.70
N PHE A 149 -21.80 -5.16 -5.91
CA PHE A 149 -21.83 -6.53 -6.45
C PHE A 149 -22.15 -7.55 -5.35
N LYS A 150 -22.47 -8.78 -5.76
CA LYS A 150 -22.78 -9.88 -4.85
C LYS A 150 -21.72 -10.99 -4.91
N VAL A 151 -21.33 -11.48 -3.71
CA VAL A 151 -20.48 -12.66 -3.52
C VAL A 151 -21.18 -13.59 -2.54
N ASN A 152 -21.41 -14.83 -2.93
CA ASN A 152 -22.04 -15.87 -2.09
C ASN A 152 -23.35 -15.42 -1.41
N GLY A 153 -24.15 -14.62 -2.13
CA GLY A 153 -25.43 -14.10 -1.61
C GLY A 153 -25.32 -12.80 -0.81
N LYS A 154 -24.14 -12.42 -0.32
CA LYS A 154 -23.88 -11.18 0.41
C LYS A 154 -23.66 -10.02 -0.58
N GLN A 155 -24.29 -8.87 -0.31
CA GLN A 155 -24.12 -7.63 -1.06
C GLN A 155 -22.90 -6.88 -0.53
N TYR A 156 -22.10 -6.31 -1.43
CA TYR A 156 -20.98 -5.41 -1.15
C TYR A 156 -21.22 -4.11 -1.88
N ASN A 157 -21.23 -3.00 -1.14
CA ASN A 157 -21.38 -1.65 -1.66
C ASN A 157 -20.16 -0.85 -1.24
N PHE A 158 -19.30 -0.51 -2.20
CA PHE A 158 -18.14 0.33 -1.98
C PHE A 158 -18.45 1.79 -2.34
N GLU A 159 -17.74 2.70 -1.70
CA GLU A 159 -17.66 4.11 -2.05
C GLU A 159 -16.20 4.47 -2.31
N LEU A 160 -15.94 5.05 -3.48
CA LEU A 160 -14.63 5.59 -3.82
C LEU A 160 -14.63 7.08 -3.47
N SER A 161 -13.77 7.48 -2.56
CA SER A 161 -13.52 8.89 -2.28
C SER A 161 -12.89 9.61 -3.50
N ASP A 162 -12.91 10.93 -3.51
CA ASP A 162 -12.21 11.72 -4.51
C ASP A 162 -10.71 11.39 -4.58
N GLU A 163 -10.12 11.01 -3.46
CA GLU A 163 -8.72 10.58 -3.37
C GLU A 163 -8.53 9.20 -3.99
N ASP A 164 -9.43 8.24 -3.75
CA ASP A 164 -9.40 6.93 -4.40
C ASP A 164 -9.49 7.05 -5.93
N ILE A 165 -10.39 7.90 -6.42
CA ILE A 165 -10.55 8.14 -7.85
C ILE A 165 -9.26 8.68 -8.48
N LYS A 166 -8.47 9.48 -7.73
CA LYS A 166 -7.22 10.06 -8.20
C LYS A 166 -6.02 9.12 -8.07
N THR A 167 -5.98 8.27 -7.04
CA THR A 167 -4.78 7.50 -6.67
C THR A 167 -4.88 6.01 -6.92
N GLN A 168 -6.07 5.43 -6.81
CA GLN A 168 -6.31 3.99 -6.90
C GLN A 168 -7.71 3.66 -7.45
N THR A 169 -8.07 4.27 -8.56
CA THR A 169 -9.44 4.15 -9.12
C THR A 169 -9.80 2.71 -9.48
N LEU A 170 -11.07 2.36 -9.25
CA LEU A 170 -11.63 1.05 -9.59
C LEU A 170 -12.47 1.12 -10.87
N ILE A 171 -12.17 0.26 -11.81
CA ILE A 171 -12.86 0.16 -13.11
C ILE A 171 -13.43 -1.24 -13.25
N LYS A 172 -14.70 -1.36 -13.59
CA LYS A 172 -15.33 -2.64 -13.92
C LYS A 172 -15.22 -2.91 -15.41
N TYR A 173 -14.63 -4.05 -15.78
CA TYR A 173 -14.52 -4.56 -17.15
C TYR A 173 -15.27 -5.89 -17.28
N GLY A 174 -16.53 -5.87 -17.68
CA GLY A 174 -17.37 -7.07 -17.67
C GLY A 174 -17.47 -7.69 -16.27
N ASN A 175 -16.93 -8.91 -16.09
CA ASN A 175 -16.93 -9.63 -14.81
C ASN A 175 -15.66 -9.46 -13.96
N VAL A 176 -14.68 -8.71 -14.43
CA VAL A 176 -13.44 -8.43 -13.70
C VAL A 176 -13.34 -6.96 -13.33
N TYR A 177 -12.60 -6.67 -12.29
CA TYR A 177 -12.32 -5.31 -11.85
C TYR A 177 -10.85 -5.00 -12.09
N ALA A 178 -10.53 -3.73 -12.39
CA ALA A 178 -9.18 -3.23 -12.47
C ALA A 178 -9.00 -2.08 -11.47
N GLN A 179 -8.10 -2.24 -10.51
CA GLN A 179 -7.62 -1.18 -9.63
C GLN A 179 -6.39 -0.56 -10.28
N VAL A 180 -6.46 0.73 -10.60
CA VAL A 180 -5.39 1.46 -11.29
C VAL A 180 -4.74 2.43 -10.34
N TYR A 181 -3.46 2.19 -10.06
CA TYR A 181 -2.67 3.00 -9.14
C TYR A 181 -1.97 4.14 -9.89
N VAL A 182 -2.20 5.37 -9.45
CA VAL A 182 -1.69 6.59 -10.07
C VAL A 182 -0.76 7.33 -9.13
N ASP A 183 0.36 7.80 -9.64
CA ASP A 183 1.23 8.77 -9.00
C ASP A 183 0.67 10.18 -9.24
N GLN A 184 0.09 10.80 -8.24
CA GLN A 184 -0.50 12.13 -8.34
C GLN A 184 0.52 13.21 -8.73
N GLN A 185 1.77 13.12 -8.24
CA GLN A 185 2.78 14.13 -8.53
C GLN A 185 3.21 14.14 -10.00
N SER A 186 3.30 12.97 -10.64
CA SER A 186 3.68 12.87 -12.05
C SER A 186 2.49 12.66 -12.99
N ASN A 187 1.30 12.45 -12.46
CA ASN A 187 0.08 12.09 -13.19
C ASN A 187 0.31 10.87 -14.12
N ARG A 188 0.97 9.83 -13.59
CA ARG A 188 1.34 8.61 -14.33
C ARG A 188 0.81 7.36 -13.66
N ILE A 189 0.39 6.36 -14.46
CA ILE A 189 0.00 5.04 -13.96
C ILE A 189 1.25 4.29 -13.49
N MET A 190 1.25 3.88 -12.21
CA MET A 190 2.37 3.16 -11.59
C MET A 190 2.16 1.64 -11.56
N GLY A 191 0.92 1.21 -11.44
CA GLY A 191 0.55 -0.20 -11.32
C GLY A 191 -0.90 -0.42 -11.70
N ILE A 192 -1.23 -1.64 -12.10
CA ILE A 192 -2.61 -2.05 -12.37
C ILE A 192 -2.82 -3.45 -11.79
N ARG A 193 -3.91 -3.62 -11.05
CA ARG A 193 -4.33 -4.92 -10.52
C ARG A 193 -5.68 -5.30 -11.10
N TYR A 194 -5.74 -6.36 -11.89
CA TYR A 194 -7.00 -7.01 -12.24
C TYR A 194 -7.35 -8.04 -11.17
N LEU A 195 -8.64 -8.13 -10.81
CA LEU A 195 -9.11 -9.06 -9.79
C LEU A 195 -10.57 -9.44 -10.00
N ASP A 196 -10.95 -10.60 -9.48
CA ASP A 196 -12.35 -11.00 -9.42
C ASP A 196 -13.08 -10.38 -8.23
N LYS A 197 -14.40 -10.51 -8.20
CA LYS A 197 -15.24 -9.97 -7.15
C LYS A 197 -15.02 -10.63 -5.78
N GLU A 198 -14.62 -11.92 -5.74
CA GLU A 198 -14.38 -12.64 -4.48
C GLU A 198 -13.17 -12.07 -3.75
N LEU A 199 -12.06 -11.87 -4.48
CA LEU A 199 -10.88 -11.27 -3.91
C LEU A 199 -11.10 -9.78 -3.59
N LEU A 200 -11.85 -9.05 -4.43
CA LEU A 200 -12.21 -7.65 -4.15
C LEU A 200 -13.01 -7.53 -2.84
N ALA A 201 -13.98 -8.43 -2.62
CA ALA A 201 -14.74 -8.50 -1.37
C ALA A 201 -13.87 -8.90 -0.17
N PHE A 202 -12.82 -9.71 -0.37
CA PHE A 202 -11.90 -10.14 0.69
C PHE A 202 -10.93 -9.04 1.11
N ILE A 203 -10.29 -8.35 0.16
CA ILE A 203 -9.28 -7.32 0.47
C ILE A 203 -9.88 -5.97 0.88
N LYS A 204 -11.14 -5.69 0.50
CA LYS A 204 -11.88 -4.46 0.85
C LYS A 204 -11.00 -3.19 0.72
N PRO A 205 -10.52 -2.84 -0.48
CA PRO A 205 -9.57 -1.75 -0.65
C PRO A 205 -10.21 -0.35 -0.59
N TYR A 206 -11.53 -0.28 -0.51
CA TYR A 206 -12.33 0.95 -0.44
C TYR A 206 -13.30 0.89 0.73
N GLN A 207 -13.86 2.04 1.10
CA GLN A 207 -14.84 2.13 2.17
C GLN A 207 -16.11 1.35 1.80
N LEU A 208 -16.65 0.59 2.76
CA LEU A 208 -17.97 -0.04 2.66
C LEU A 208 -19.03 0.91 3.20
N THR A 209 -20.19 0.97 2.52
CA THR A 209 -21.31 1.86 2.91
C THR A 209 -22.33 1.19 3.80
N ASP A 210 -22.35 -0.15 3.90
CA ASP A 210 -23.33 -0.91 4.68
C ASP A 210 -22.76 -1.36 6.03
N GLU A 211 -23.46 -1.02 7.12
CA GLU A 211 -23.10 -1.38 8.51
C GLU A 211 -23.14 -2.90 8.78
N GLU A 212 -24.01 -3.65 8.08
CA GLU A 212 -24.13 -5.11 8.26
C GLU A 212 -22.84 -5.87 7.91
N ASP A 213 -21.97 -5.27 7.09
CA ASP A 213 -20.70 -5.86 6.66
C ASP A 213 -19.59 -5.73 7.70
N ILE A 214 -19.73 -4.84 8.68
CA ILE A 214 -18.71 -4.58 9.70
C ILE A 214 -18.76 -5.63 10.83
N SER A 215 -19.94 -6.20 11.10
CA SER A 215 -20.15 -7.11 12.25
C SER A 215 -19.65 -8.55 12.03
N ASP A 216 -19.49 -8.99 10.78
CA ASP A 216 -19.12 -10.38 10.45
C ASP A 216 -17.61 -10.60 10.22
N ASP A 217 -16.78 -9.57 10.40
CA ASP A 217 -15.34 -9.68 10.23
C ASP A 217 -14.70 -10.41 11.43
N LYS A 218 -14.72 -11.75 11.39
CA LYS A 218 -13.97 -12.59 12.34
C LYS A 218 -12.48 -12.23 12.40
N PHE A 219 -11.97 -11.50 11.41
CA PHE A 219 -10.59 -10.98 11.37
C PHE A 219 -10.37 -9.76 12.28
N ASN A 220 -11.42 -8.96 12.59
CA ASN A 220 -11.31 -7.86 13.54
C ASN A 220 -11.40 -8.30 15.00
N ASN A 221 -11.91 -9.51 15.29
CA ASN A 221 -11.97 -10.04 16.65
C ASN A 221 -10.59 -10.38 17.23
N ASP A 222 -9.57 -10.63 16.39
CA ASP A 222 -8.21 -10.87 16.89
C ASP A 222 -7.54 -9.58 17.41
N ARG A 223 -7.96 -8.40 16.95
CA ARG A 223 -7.42 -7.10 17.42
C ARG A 223 -7.84 -6.76 18.85
N ASN A 224 -9.01 -7.20 19.28
CA ASN A 224 -9.51 -6.96 20.64
C ASN A 224 -8.99 -7.98 21.66
N ASN A 225 -8.27 -9.01 21.23
CA ASN A 225 -7.68 -9.99 22.12
C ASN A 225 -6.26 -9.53 22.51
N LYS A 226 -6.16 -8.75 23.59
CA LYS A 226 -4.89 -8.26 24.18
C LYS A 226 -3.88 -9.37 24.51
N ASN A 227 -4.26 -10.65 24.39
CA ASN A 227 -3.42 -11.82 24.62
C ASN A 227 -3.06 -12.56 23.32
N SER A 228 -3.41 -12.04 22.13
CA SER A 228 -2.98 -12.64 20.88
C SER A 228 -1.48 -12.40 20.69
N LEU A 229 -0.75 -13.47 20.33
CA LEU A 229 0.65 -13.34 19.95
C LEU A 229 0.81 -12.30 18.83
N PRO A 230 1.94 -11.58 18.81
CA PRO A 230 2.23 -10.61 17.75
C PRO A 230 2.03 -11.24 16.37
N TYR A 231 1.48 -10.46 15.45
CA TYR A 231 1.20 -10.88 14.09
C TYR A 231 2.45 -11.49 13.44
N GLU A 232 2.36 -12.74 12.99
CA GLU A 232 3.47 -13.40 12.31
C GLU A 232 3.78 -12.66 11.01
N GLN A 233 4.94 -12.01 10.95
CA GLN A 233 5.39 -11.32 9.75
C GLN A 233 5.69 -12.34 8.67
N ASN A 234 5.05 -12.21 7.51
CA ASN A 234 5.40 -13.02 6.36
C ASN A 234 6.65 -12.45 5.67
N PRO A 235 7.84 -13.07 5.81
CA PRO A 235 9.07 -12.55 5.22
C PRO A 235 9.00 -12.42 3.69
N ASN A 236 8.15 -13.20 3.04
CA ASN A 236 7.93 -13.08 1.60
C ASN A 236 7.21 -11.78 1.23
N GLN A 237 6.31 -11.28 2.08
CA GLN A 237 5.68 -9.98 1.88
C GLN A 237 6.69 -8.84 2.04
N LEU A 238 7.65 -8.95 2.97
CA LEU A 238 8.74 -7.97 3.11
C LEU A 238 9.64 -7.93 1.86
N ILE A 239 9.96 -9.11 1.30
CA ILE A 239 10.69 -9.18 0.02
C ILE A 239 9.86 -8.55 -1.10
N THR A 240 8.56 -8.81 -1.17
CA THR A 240 7.65 -8.23 -2.17
C THR A 240 7.59 -6.70 -2.04
N LEU A 241 7.54 -6.17 -0.81
CA LEU A 241 7.57 -4.74 -0.52
C LEU A 241 8.87 -4.09 -1.06
N TYR A 242 10.01 -4.68 -0.77
CA TYR A 242 11.31 -4.24 -1.31
C TYR A 242 11.33 -4.30 -2.86
N GLU A 243 10.83 -5.39 -3.46
CA GLU A 243 10.81 -5.56 -4.91
C GLU A 243 9.94 -4.50 -5.60
N ILE A 244 8.71 -4.24 -5.09
CA ILE A 244 7.84 -3.20 -5.66
C ILE A 244 8.42 -1.81 -5.44
N THR A 245 9.03 -1.53 -4.27
CA THR A 245 9.75 -0.27 -4.05
C THR A 245 10.81 -0.03 -5.14
N ASN A 246 11.58 -1.05 -5.50
CA ASN A 246 12.55 -0.96 -6.58
C ASN A 246 11.91 -0.81 -7.97
N GLN A 247 10.71 -1.35 -8.21
CA GLN A 247 9.96 -1.05 -9.43
C GLN A 247 9.53 0.44 -9.48
N MET A 248 9.10 1.02 -8.36
CA MET A 248 8.79 2.46 -8.30
C MET A 248 10.03 3.31 -8.59
N ARG A 249 11.19 2.92 -8.06
CA ARG A 249 12.46 3.60 -8.33
C ARG A 249 12.87 3.48 -9.81
N ASP A 250 12.72 2.30 -10.41
CA ASP A 250 13.00 2.07 -11.84
C ASP A 250 12.12 2.94 -12.74
N LEU A 251 10.81 3.05 -12.46
CA LEU A 251 9.88 3.95 -13.15
C LEU A 251 10.27 5.44 -13.04
N LYS A 252 11.07 5.81 -12.04
CA LYS A 252 11.60 7.17 -11.82
C LYS A 252 13.07 7.31 -12.23
N HIS A 253 13.66 6.29 -12.87
CA HIS A 253 15.06 6.25 -13.28
C HIS A 253 16.05 6.47 -12.12
N ILE A 254 15.69 5.96 -10.92
CA ILE A 254 16.50 6.02 -9.70
C ILE A 254 17.14 4.65 -9.48
N PRO A 255 18.42 4.57 -9.11
CA PRO A 255 19.08 3.30 -8.84
C PRO A 255 18.34 2.49 -7.76
N PRO A 256 18.31 1.14 -7.87
CA PRO A 256 17.62 0.30 -6.90
C PRO A 256 18.27 0.37 -5.52
N LEU A 257 17.48 0.21 -4.50
CA LEU A 257 17.95 -0.03 -3.14
C LEU A 257 18.66 -1.38 -3.07
N LYS A 258 19.61 -1.50 -2.15
CA LYS A 258 20.26 -2.77 -1.80
C LYS A 258 19.74 -3.28 -0.47
N VAL A 259 19.57 -4.58 -0.35
CA VAL A 259 19.23 -5.22 0.94
C VAL A 259 20.49 -5.27 1.81
N ASN A 260 20.32 -4.94 3.10
CA ASN A 260 21.28 -5.17 4.14
C ASN A 260 20.59 -6.01 5.23
N SER A 261 21.19 -7.14 5.63
CA SER A 261 20.61 -8.08 6.59
C SER A 261 20.40 -7.45 7.96
N ASP A 262 21.35 -6.64 8.40
CA ASP A 262 21.35 -6.05 9.74
C ASP A 262 20.28 -4.96 9.85
N ILE A 263 20.15 -4.12 8.80
CA ILE A 263 19.06 -3.14 8.70
C ILE A 263 17.70 -3.86 8.63
N SER A 264 17.61 -4.96 7.91
CA SER A 264 16.38 -5.76 7.84
C SER A 264 16.00 -6.36 9.19
N HIS A 265 16.99 -6.78 9.98
CA HIS A 265 16.79 -7.27 11.34
C HIS A 265 16.26 -6.16 12.27
N ILE A 266 16.87 -4.97 12.25
CA ILE A 266 16.41 -3.80 13.01
C ILE A 266 14.95 -3.44 12.64
N ALA A 267 14.63 -3.36 11.34
CA ALA A 267 13.29 -3.04 10.89
C ALA A 267 12.25 -4.08 11.35
N SER A 268 12.61 -5.37 11.32
CA SER A 268 11.74 -6.46 11.78
C SER A 268 11.53 -6.43 13.31
N ALA A 269 12.57 -6.16 14.08
CA ALA A 269 12.50 -6.03 15.53
C ALA A 269 11.59 -4.84 15.93
N ASN A 270 11.77 -3.68 15.28
CA ASN A 270 10.95 -2.50 15.54
C ASN A 270 9.46 -2.76 15.24
N LEU A 271 9.17 -3.47 14.15
CA LEU A 271 7.80 -3.81 13.80
C LEU A 271 7.20 -4.83 14.79
N TYR A 272 8.01 -5.79 15.27
CA TYR A 272 7.58 -6.75 16.30
C TYR A 272 7.26 -6.05 17.63
N GLU A 273 8.10 -5.14 18.08
CA GLU A 273 7.85 -4.34 19.28
C GLU A 273 6.58 -3.49 19.15
N ALA A 274 6.38 -2.86 17.97
CA ALA A 274 5.19 -2.05 17.69
C ALA A 274 3.88 -2.83 17.75
N THR A 275 3.89 -4.12 17.41
CA THR A 275 2.70 -4.98 17.50
C THR A 275 2.41 -5.48 18.91
N GLY A 276 3.40 -5.47 19.79
CA GLY A 276 3.31 -5.95 21.18
C GLY A 276 3.01 -4.89 22.23
N THR A 277 3.24 -3.60 21.91
CA THR A 277 3.07 -2.48 22.85
C THR A 277 2.34 -1.33 22.19
N GLU A 278 1.37 -0.74 22.90
CA GLU A 278 0.59 0.42 22.43
C GLU A 278 1.44 1.71 22.30
N ASP A 279 2.69 1.72 22.82
CA ASP A 279 3.51 2.92 23.02
C ASP A 279 4.81 2.96 22.20
N VAL A 280 4.98 2.14 21.17
CA VAL A 280 6.20 2.20 20.35
C VAL A 280 6.21 3.46 19.49
N GLU A 281 7.15 4.32 19.79
CA GLU A 281 7.42 5.51 19.00
C GLU A 281 8.52 5.23 17.98
N PHE A 282 8.16 5.28 16.69
CA PHE A 282 9.13 5.27 15.60
C PHE A 282 9.81 6.64 15.50
N THR A 283 10.96 6.81 16.16
CA THR A 283 11.72 8.07 16.16
C THR A 283 13.03 7.93 15.40
N GLU A 284 13.49 9.03 14.80
CA GLU A 284 14.80 9.08 14.15
C GLU A 284 15.94 8.79 15.14
N GLY A 285 15.83 9.29 16.37
CA GLY A 285 16.82 9.06 17.43
C GLY A 285 16.93 7.58 17.83
N ALA A 286 15.79 6.88 17.96
CA ALA A 286 15.79 5.45 18.27
C ALA A 286 16.45 4.66 17.13
N LEU A 287 16.11 4.96 15.86
CA LEU A 287 16.72 4.30 14.71
C LEU A 287 18.23 4.53 14.64
N LYS A 288 18.70 5.77 14.87
CA LYS A 288 20.14 6.08 14.90
C LYS A 288 20.85 5.27 15.97
N SER A 289 20.29 5.22 17.18
CA SER A 289 20.89 4.45 18.31
C SER A 289 20.97 2.95 17.98
N GLN A 290 19.97 2.39 17.29
CA GLN A 290 19.98 1.00 16.86
C GLN A 290 21.06 0.73 15.82
N LEU A 291 21.22 1.62 14.83
CA LEU A 291 22.26 1.51 13.80
C LEU A 291 23.66 1.61 14.41
N ASP A 292 23.87 2.55 15.35
CA ASP A 292 25.13 2.72 16.08
C ASP A 292 25.47 1.46 16.91
N ASN A 293 24.48 0.86 17.58
CA ASN A 293 24.69 -0.35 18.38
C ASN A 293 25.10 -1.56 17.53
N GLU A 294 24.62 -1.63 16.28
CA GLU A 294 24.99 -2.67 15.30
C GLU A 294 26.25 -2.29 14.50
N ASN A 295 26.92 -1.18 14.82
CA ASN A 295 28.09 -0.65 14.10
C ASN A 295 27.83 -0.44 12.59
N ILE A 296 26.62 0.03 12.26
CA ILE A 296 26.26 0.36 10.88
C ILE A 296 26.52 1.84 10.63
N ASP A 297 27.50 2.14 9.79
CA ASP A 297 27.79 3.50 9.35
C ASP A 297 26.67 4.05 8.48
N PHE A 298 26.24 5.28 8.73
CA PHE A 298 25.19 5.96 7.97
C PHE A 298 25.48 7.47 7.82
N ILE A 299 25.06 8.03 6.70
CA ILE A 299 25.08 9.49 6.46
C ILE A 299 23.72 10.08 6.88
N ALA A 300 22.64 9.39 6.54
CA ALA A 300 21.27 9.75 6.88
C ALA A 300 20.45 8.47 7.08
N THR A 301 19.43 8.56 7.91
CA THR A 301 18.52 7.44 8.19
C THR A 301 17.08 7.86 7.95
N SER A 302 16.26 6.93 7.48
CA SER A 302 14.81 7.10 7.41
C SER A 302 14.13 5.74 7.42
N GLN A 303 12.85 5.72 7.82
CA GLN A 303 12.01 4.53 7.71
C GLN A 303 10.59 4.91 7.31
N ASN A 304 9.93 4.00 6.61
CA ASN A 304 8.51 4.06 6.33
C ASN A 304 7.79 2.98 7.12
N VAL A 305 6.70 3.35 7.76
CA VAL A 305 5.83 2.44 8.50
C VAL A 305 4.42 2.58 7.95
N GLY A 306 3.75 1.46 7.73
CA GLY A 306 2.35 1.41 7.30
C GLY A 306 1.54 0.52 8.22
N TYR A 307 0.28 0.88 8.44
CA TYR A 307 -0.62 0.19 9.34
C TYR A 307 -1.97 -0.08 8.66
N ASP A 308 -2.57 -1.22 8.96
CA ASP A 308 -3.91 -1.62 8.47
C ASP A 308 -4.06 -1.81 6.95
N PHE A 309 -2.97 -2.12 6.26
CA PHE A 309 -3.03 -2.49 4.85
C PHE A 309 -3.17 -4.01 4.68
N ASN A 310 -4.12 -4.43 3.85
CA ASN A 310 -4.38 -5.84 3.59
C ASN A 310 -3.44 -6.46 2.55
N ASP A 311 -2.72 -5.64 1.77
CA ASP A 311 -1.80 -6.10 0.73
C ASP A 311 -0.64 -5.10 0.47
N VAL A 312 0.47 -5.63 -0.01
CA VAL A 312 1.69 -4.87 -0.27
C VAL A 312 1.54 -3.85 -1.41
N PRO A 313 0.89 -4.16 -2.56
CA PRO A 313 0.68 -3.17 -3.61
C PRO A 313 -0.04 -1.91 -3.13
N THR A 314 -1.15 -2.05 -2.40
CA THR A 314 -1.90 -0.91 -1.87
C THR A 314 -1.05 -0.06 -0.92
N LEU A 315 -0.28 -0.68 -0.02
CA LEU A 315 0.64 0.02 0.89
C LEU A 315 1.67 0.85 0.11
N ILE A 316 2.37 0.23 -0.85
CA ILE A 316 3.42 0.92 -1.62
C ILE A 316 2.85 2.11 -2.40
N HIS A 317 1.70 1.95 -3.04
CA HIS A 317 1.10 3.03 -3.82
C HIS A 317 0.57 4.15 -2.93
N SER A 318 0.10 3.85 -1.71
CA SER A 318 -0.23 4.84 -0.70
C SER A 318 1.01 5.61 -0.23
N TRP A 319 2.14 4.93 0.01
CA TRP A 319 3.41 5.61 0.30
C TRP A 319 3.87 6.50 -0.85
N MET A 320 3.69 6.09 -2.10
CA MET A 320 4.03 6.90 -3.29
C MET A 320 3.20 8.17 -3.40
N ASN A 321 2.01 8.23 -2.83
CA ASN A 321 1.12 9.39 -2.82
C ASN A 321 1.15 10.18 -1.49
N SER A 322 2.01 9.81 -0.55
CA SER A 322 2.30 10.57 0.66
C SER A 322 3.70 11.20 0.55
N ASP A 323 3.79 12.52 0.59
CA ASP A 323 5.03 13.28 0.33
C ASP A 323 6.21 12.80 1.17
N ILE A 324 5.99 12.57 2.46
CA ILE A 324 7.03 12.15 3.41
C ILE A 324 7.49 10.72 3.09
N HIS A 325 6.57 9.78 2.94
CA HIS A 325 6.88 8.38 2.65
C HIS A 325 7.52 8.23 1.26
N ARG A 326 6.98 8.96 0.27
CA ARG A 326 7.53 9.02 -1.08
C ARG A 326 8.99 9.51 -1.09
N SER A 327 9.28 10.58 -0.37
CA SER A 327 10.63 11.15 -0.33
C SER A 327 11.64 10.12 0.17
N ARG A 328 11.29 9.32 1.18
CA ARG A 328 12.13 8.25 1.74
C ARG A 328 12.29 7.08 0.77
N MET A 329 11.23 6.69 0.05
CA MET A 329 11.31 5.64 -0.96
C MET A 329 12.18 6.02 -2.16
N LEU A 330 12.12 7.29 -2.58
CA LEU A 330 12.78 7.80 -3.79
C LEU A 330 14.08 8.55 -3.51
N ASN A 331 14.52 8.66 -2.25
CA ASN A 331 15.78 9.31 -1.90
C ASN A 331 16.95 8.67 -2.65
N LYS A 332 17.93 9.52 -3.07
CA LYS A 332 19.09 9.10 -3.89
C LYS A 332 20.25 8.66 -3.03
#